data_b6c4f28569204e88a8749bc05b3ee214
#
_entry.id   b6c4f28569204e88a8749bc05b3ee214
#
_cell.length_a   1.000
_cell.length_b   1.000
_cell.length_c   1.000
_cell.angle_alpha   90.00
_cell.angle_beta   90.00
_cell.angle_gamma   90.00
#
_symmetry.space_group_name_H-M   'P 1'
#
loop_
_entity.id
_entity.type
_entity.pdbx_description
1 polymer ?
#
loop_
_entity_poly.entity_id
_entity_poly.type
_entity_poly.pdbx_seq_one_letter_code
_entity_poly.pdbx_strand_id
1 'polypeptide(L)'
;MTADPNTLASLAPGDRIEALRRRMASIPARTDGAAAPAVLTEHSEARFETRPETITESVTSVLEVPPALASLLPRGGLARGSVVSVDGASSVLLSLLASVTGSGKHAAIIGLPKLGLLAATEMGADLARCALIPTPGSAAIDVAAILLDGMDLVVLGLAGAAVPPTRARAVVARARSKGSCLVVTEGRWDGADIRINSHVAEYTGIGQGYGRITGFSVDVEVSGRGVRPRSGRFDLSATGGAVGWTASAPEEAAPLPLPQAL
;
A
#
# COMPACT_ATOMS: atom_id res chain seq x y z
N MET A 1 -23.92 -28.40 30.48
CA MET A 1 -24.21 -27.17 31.26
C MET A 1 -23.60 -26.01 30.49
N THR A 2 -24.39 -25.41 29.63
CA THR A 2 -24.02 -24.26 28.78
C THR A 2 -24.22 -23.00 29.60
N ALA A 3 -23.12 -22.33 29.96
CA ALA A 3 -23.18 -21.07 30.68
C ALA A 3 -23.65 -19.95 29.74
N ASP A 4 -24.67 -19.23 30.18
CA ASP A 4 -25.40 -18.16 29.52
C ASP A 4 -24.49 -17.00 29.11
N PRO A 5 -24.56 -16.46 27.88
CA PRO A 5 -23.70 -15.34 27.41
C PRO A 5 -23.94 -14.03 28.16
N ASN A 6 -24.99 -13.94 28.98
CA ASN A 6 -25.36 -12.73 29.68
C ASN A 6 -24.64 -12.51 31.02
N THR A 7 -23.89 -13.51 31.51
CA THR A 7 -23.18 -13.44 32.80
C THR A 7 -21.92 -12.57 32.76
N LEU A 8 -21.36 -12.32 31.57
CA LEU A 8 -20.18 -11.47 31.41
C LEU A 8 -20.52 -9.97 31.42
N ALA A 9 -21.76 -9.61 31.14
CA ALA A 9 -22.19 -8.21 31.09
C ALA A 9 -22.30 -7.54 32.46
N SER A 10 -22.44 -8.32 33.53
CA SER A 10 -22.66 -7.86 34.92
C SER A 10 -21.37 -7.76 35.75
N LEU A 11 -20.21 -8.15 35.21
CA LEU A 11 -18.91 -8.10 35.91
C LEU A 11 -18.22 -6.76 35.76
N ALA A 12 -17.44 -6.34 36.76
CA ALA A 12 -16.59 -5.18 36.70
C ALA A 12 -15.53 -5.32 35.58
N PRO A 13 -15.03 -4.23 34.97
CA PRO A 13 -14.14 -4.30 33.81
C PRO A 13 -12.89 -5.16 34.00
N GLY A 14 -12.32 -5.20 35.22
CA GLY A 14 -11.16 -6.05 35.57
C GLY A 14 -11.50 -7.54 35.54
N ASP A 15 -12.64 -7.91 36.10
CA ASP A 15 -13.09 -9.31 36.20
C ASP A 15 -13.48 -9.89 34.84
N ARG A 16 -13.96 -9.03 33.93
CA ARG A 16 -14.24 -9.43 32.53
C ARG A 16 -12.99 -9.88 31.79
N ILE A 17 -11.88 -9.14 31.95
CA ILE A 17 -10.62 -9.47 31.30
C ILE A 17 -10.08 -10.81 31.82
N GLU A 18 -10.20 -11.03 33.11
CA GLU A 18 -9.72 -12.28 33.73
C GLU A 18 -10.59 -13.49 33.35
N ALA A 19 -11.90 -13.32 33.27
CA ALA A 19 -12.83 -14.34 32.78
C ALA A 19 -12.59 -14.70 31.31
N LEU A 20 -12.29 -13.70 30.45
CA LEU A 20 -11.95 -13.91 29.05
C LEU A 20 -10.60 -14.63 28.90
N ARG A 21 -9.58 -14.28 29.70
CA ARG A 21 -8.28 -14.98 29.71
C ARG A 21 -8.41 -16.45 30.09
N ARG A 22 -9.20 -16.76 31.12
CA ARG A 22 -9.48 -18.16 31.51
C ARG A 22 -10.19 -18.93 30.43
N ARG A 23 -11.15 -18.29 29.73
CA ARG A 23 -11.89 -18.92 28.62
C ARG A 23 -11.01 -19.17 27.39
N MET A 24 -10.07 -18.28 27.10
CA MET A 24 -9.08 -18.50 26.04
C MET A 24 -8.07 -19.60 26.38
N ALA A 25 -7.68 -19.73 27.64
CA ALA A 25 -6.79 -20.80 28.11
C ALA A 25 -7.45 -22.19 28.10
N SER A 26 -8.77 -22.27 28.10
CA SER A 26 -9.53 -23.54 28.07
C SER A 26 -9.86 -24.04 26.66
N ILE A 27 -9.46 -23.33 25.58
CA ILE A 27 -9.62 -23.79 24.20
C ILE A 27 -8.45 -24.73 23.89
N PRO A 28 -8.67 -26.05 23.70
CA PRO A 28 -7.58 -26.95 23.34
C PRO A 28 -7.05 -26.56 21.94
N ALA A 29 -5.74 -26.35 21.83
CA ALA A 29 -5.08 -26.21 20.56
C ALA A 29 -5.28 -27.52 19.77
N ARG A 30 -5.93 -27.43 18.63
CA ARG A 30 -6.01 -28.54 17.66
C ARG A 30 -4.61 -28.75 17.07
N THR A 31 -3.89 -29.71 17.60
CA THR A 31 -2.75 -30.31 16.93
C THR A 31 -3.22 -31.57 16.22
N ASP A 32 -3.50 -31.46 14.95
CA ASP A 32 -3.60 -32.63 14.07
C ASP A 32 -2.21 -32.95 13.54
N GLY A 33 -1.72 -34.14 13.89
CA GLY A 33 -0.78 -34.85 13.03
C GLY A 33 0.54 -35.31 13.65
N ALA A 34 0.55 -36.60 14.06
CA ALA A 34 1.67 -37.55 14.05
C ALA A 34 2.78 -37.42 15.10
N ALA A 35 2.70 -38.38 16.00
CA ALA A 35 3.71 -38.76 16.99
C ALA A 35 4.91 -39.48 16.35
N ALA A 36 6.09 -39.31 16.97
CA ALA A 36 7.01 -40.39 17.31
C ALA A 36 8.21 -39.84 18.12
N PRO A 37 8.98 -40.67 18.80
CA PRO A 37 9.30 -40.43 20.20
C PRO A 37 10.69 -39.84 20.45
N ALA A 38 10.83 -39.29 21.66
CA ALA A 38 12.08 -38.77 22.22
C ALA A 38 13.14 -39.83 22.38
N VAL A 39 14.38 -39.51 21.95
CA VAL A 39 15.60 -40.07 22.51
C VAL A 39 16.51 -38.91 22.88
N LEU A 40 16.71 -38.77 24.18
CA LEU A 40 17.79 -37.95 24.77
C LEU A 40 19.11 -38.58 24.43
N THR A 41 20.02 -37.88 23.81
CA THR A 41 21.46 -38.19 23.90
C THR A 41 22.27 -36.90 23.82
N GLU A 42 23.22 -36.86 24.68
CA GLU A 42 24.10 -35.80 25.11
C GLU A 42 25.04 -35.23 24.05
N HIS A 43 25.38 -33.96 24.29
CA HIS A 43 26.63 -33.27 23.96
C HIS A 43 27.31 -33.55 22.62
N SER A 44 27.21 -32.59 21.72
CA SER A 44 28.31 -32.32 20.82
C SER A 44 28.42 -30.80 20.61
N GLU A 45 29.52 -30.27 21.09
CA GLU A 45 30.01 -28.92 20.79
C GLU A 45 30.22 -28.82 19.26
N ALA A 46 29.25 -28.27 18.55
CA ALA A 46 29.41 -27.92 17.15
C ALA A 46 29.92 -26.49 17.06
N ARG A 47 31.21 -26.38 16.73
CA ARG A 47 31.88 -25.19 16.23
C ARG A 47 30.92 -24.35 15.39
N PHE A 48 30.70 -23.13 15.81
CA PHE A 48 30.24 -22.06 14.93
C PHE A 48 31.32 -21.82 13.87
N GLU A 49 31.23 -22.50 12.73
CA GLU A 49 31.89 -22.04 11.53
C GLU A 49 31.19 -20.75 11.11
N THR A 50 31.88 -19.66 11.39
CA THR A 50 31.56 -18.33 10.85
C THR A 50 31.72 -18.41 9.35
N ARG A 51 30.61 -18.77 8.67
CA ARG A 51 30.49 -18.60 7.23
C ARG A 51 30.67 -17.09 7.01
N PRO A 52 31.61 -16.65 6.16
CA PRO A 52 31.71 -15.24 5.85
C PRO A 52 30.36 -14.84 5.24
N GLU A 53 29.61 -14.00 5.96
CA GLU A 53 28.51 -13.27 5.34
C GLU A 53 29.13 -12.45 4.23
N THR A 54 29.04 -12.98 3.02
CA THR A 54 29.18 -12.19 1.81
C THR A 54 28.24 -11.01 2.04
N ILE A 55 28.81 -9.81 2.17
CA ILE A 55 28.07 -8.57 2.14
C ILE A 55 27.52 -8.48 0.72
N THR A 56 26.46 -9.24 0.47
CA THR A 56 25.59 -9.03 -0.68
C THR A 56 25.01 -7.66 -0.42
N GLU A 57 25.45 -6.67 -1.19
CA GLU A 57 24.79 -5.37 -1.28
C GLU A 57 23.29 -5.64 -1.16
N SER A 58 22.69 -5.14 -0.09
CA SER A 58 21.26 -5.29 0.12
C SER A 58 20.58 -4.58 -1.03
N VAL A 59 20.30 -5.31 -2.10
CA VAL A 59 19.39 -4.88 -3.16
C VAL A 59 18.12 -4.56 -2.43
N THR A 60 17.90 -3.29 -2.14
CA THR A 60 16.72 -2.84 -1.41
C THR A 60 15.55 -3.25 -2.28
N SER A 61 14.88 -4.34 -1.91
CA SER A 61 13.81 -4.88 -2.71
C SER A 61 12.71 -3.83 -2.83
N VAL A 62 12.18 -3.66 -4.02
CA VAL A 62 11.11 -2.73 -4.34
C VAL A 62 9.81 -3.50 -4.54
N LEU A 63 8.68 -2.85 -4.31
CA LEU A 63 7.38 -3.30 -4.77
C LEU A 63 7.16 -2.81 -6.18
N GLU A 64 6.58 -3.68 -7.00
CA GLU A 64 6.29 -3.37 -8.40
C GLU A 64 5.26 -2.23 -8.52
N VAL A 65 5.44 -1.43 -9.55
CA VAL A 65 4.56 -0.33 -9.94
C VAL A 65 4.34 -0.38 -11.45
N PRO A 66 3.34 0.32 -11.99
CA PRO A 66 3.19 0.39 -13.45
C PRO A 66 4.51 0.82 -14.11
N PRO A 67 4.93 0.19 -15.24
CA PRO A 67 6.20 0.52 -15.92
C PRO A 67 6.34 2.02 -16.25
N ALA A 68 5.25 2.65 -16.63
CA ALA A 68 5.20 4.08 -16.90
C ALA A 68 5.62 4.90 -15.65
N LEU A 69 5.05 4.60 -14.48
CA LEU A 69 5.36 5.28 -13.21
C LEU A 69 6.75 4.91 -12.70
N ALA A 70 7.24 3.70 -12.99
CA ALA A 70 8.57 3.23 -12.60
C ALA A 70 9.68 4.17 -13.08
N SER A 71 9.52 4.78 -14.26
CA SER A 71 10.48 5.72 -14.84
C SER A 71 10.70 6.99 -14.00
N LEU A 72 9.69 7.40 -13.21
CA LEU A 72 9.76 8.57 -12.34
C LEU A 72 10.34 8.24 -10.96
N LEU A 73 10.24 6.99 -10.53
CA LEU A 73 10.68 6.57 -9.19
C LEU A 73 12.20 6.31 -9.15
N PRO A 74 12.89 6.67 -8.07
CA PRO A 74 14.36 6.58 -7.99
C PRO A 74 14.92 5.17 -8.20
N ARG A 75 14.12 4.13 -7.85
CA ARG A 75 14.50 2.71 -7.90
C ARG A 75 13.62 1.89 -8.83
N GLY A 76 12.83 2.54 -9.67
CA GLY A 76 11.88 1.86 -10.54
C GLY A 76 10.69 1.19 -9.83
N GLY A 77 10.47 1.51 -8.55
CA GLY A 77 9.38 0.95 -7.74
C GLY A 77 9.31 1.58 -6.35
N LEU A 78 8.37 1.12 -5.52
CA LEU A 78 8.25 1.57 -4.14
C LEU A 78 9.25 0.81 -3.27
N ALA A 79 10.18 1.53 -2.64
CA ALA A 79 11.17 0.91 -1.78
C ALA A 79 10.50 0.26 -0.55
N ARG A 80 10.87 -0.96 -0.23
CA ARG A 80 10.43 -1.60 1.01
C ARG A 80 10.96 -0.83 2.22
N GLY A 81 10.14 -0.69 3.24
CA GLY A 81 10.44 0.09 4.42
C GLY A 81 10.29 1.60 4.25
N SER A 82 9.77 2.07 3.11
CA SER A 82 9.54 3.49 2.87
C SER A 82 8.11 3.94 3.16
N VAL A 83 7.97 5.25 3.35
CA VAL A 83 6.66 5.92 3.43
C VAL A 83 6.51 6.84 2.22
N VAL A 84 5.42 6.68 1.49
CA VAL A 84 5.09 7.41 0.28
C VAL A 84 3.80 8.18 0.48
N SER A 85 3.78 9.48 0.23
CA SER A 85 2.54 10.27 0.15
C SER A 85 2.05 10.26 -1.29
N VAL A 86 0.78 9.94 -1.49
CA VAL A 86 0.12 9.97 -2.81
C VAL A 86 -1.09 10.87 -2.73
N ASP A 87 -1.07 11.93 -3.50
CA ASP A 87 -2.12 12.93 -3.53
C ASP A 87 -2.63 13.16 -4.97
N GLY A 88 -3.92 13.49 -5.10
CA GLY A 88 -4.56 13.83 -6.36
C GLY A 88 -5.34 12.69 -7.01
N ALA A 89 -5.01 12.29 -8.23
CA ALA A 89 -5.78 11.31 -9.01
C ALA A 89 -5.76 9.92 -8.37
N SER A 90 -6.92 9.40 -8.00
CA SER A 90 -7.07 8.08 -7.39
C SER A 90 -6.57 6.93 -8.28
N SER A 91 -6.50 7.14 -9.59
CA SER A 91 -5.94 6.18 -10.55
C SER A 91 -4.49 5.80 -10.24
N VAL A 92 -3.68 6.73 -9.73
CA VAL A 92 -2.30 6.44 -9.30
C VAL A 92 -2.31 5.46 -8.14
N LEU A 93 -3.15 5.71 -7.12
CA LEU A 93 -3.26 4.82 -5.96
C LEU A 93 -3.76 3.43 -6.36
N LEU A 94 -4.80 3.38 -7.20
CA LEU A 94 -5.36 2.13 -7.71
C LEU A 94 -4.35 1.32 -8.53
N SER A 95 -3.53 2.00 -9.34
CA SER A 95 -2.50 1.33 -10.14
C SER A 95 -1.34 0.77 -9.29
N LEU A 96 -0.95 1.46 -8.21
CA LEU A 96 0.01 0.93 -7.25
C LEU A 96 -0.54 -0.33 -6.56
N LEU A 97 -1.80 -0.29 -6.13
CA LEU A 97 -2.48 -1.44 -5.55
C LEU A 97 -2.54 -2.62 -6.54
N ALA A 98 -2.91 -2.34 -7.79
CA ALA A 98 -3.01 -3.35 -8.85
C ALA A 98 -1.66 -4.01 -9.12
N SER A 99 -0.59 -3.24 -9.28
CA SER A 99 0.75 -3.78 -9.54
C SER A 99 1.27 -4.63 -8.39
N VAL A 100 1.08 -4.17 -7.15
CA VAL A 100 1.54 -4.91 -5.97
C VAL A 100 0.77 -6.21 -5.78
N THR A 101 -0.56 -6.18 -5.87
CA THR A 101 -1.37 -7.39 -5.65
C THR A 101 -1.33 -8.33 -6.84
N GLY A 102 -1.29 -7.82 -8.06
CA GLY A 102 -1.10 -8.59 -9.29
C GLY A 102 0.23 -9.32 -9.33
N SER A 103 1.29 -8.81 -8.68
CA SER A 103 2.57 -9.49 -8.50
C SER A 103 2.58 -10.55 -7.37
N GLY A 104 1.42 -10.85 -6.79
CA GLY A 104 1.26 -11.87 -5.76
C GLY A 104 1.57 -11.40 -4.34
N LYS A 105 1.72 -10.10 -4.10
CA LYS A 105 1.94 -9.50 -2.78
C LYS A 105 0.63 -9.14 -2.10
N HIS A 106 0.66 -8.90 -0.79
CA HIS A 106 -0.52 -8.59 0.00
C HIS A 106 -0.59 -7.09 0.32
N ALA A 107 -1.79 -6.53 0.20
CA ALA A 107 -2.06 -5.13 0.49
C ALA A 107 -3.19 -4.95 1.50
N ALA A 108 -3.11 -3.91 2.33
CA ALA A 108 -4.20 -3.47 3.19
C ALA A 108 -4.62 -2.05 2.83
N ILE A 109 -5.92 -1.78 2.84
CA ILE A 109 -6.52 -0.50 2.50
C ILE A 109 -7.33 -0.02 3.70
N ILE A 110 -6.96 1.11 4.27
CA ILE A 110 -7.51 1.62 5.53
C ILE A 110 -8.08 3.01 5.32
N GLY A 111 -9.31 3.25 5.75
CA GLY A 111 -9.93 4.58 5.79
C GLY A 111 -10.31 5.16 4.42
N LEU A 112 -10.44 4.34 3.40
CA LEU A 112 -10.80 4.73 2.04
C LEU A 112 -12.11 4.06 1.57
N PRO A 113 -13.27 4.39 2.16
CA PRO A 113 -14.53 3.72 1.86
C PRO A 113 -15.03 3.95 0.44
N LYS A 114 -14.55 4.99 -0.25
CA LYS A 114 -14.97 5.37 -1.60
C LYS A 114 -13.98 4.92 -2.69
N LEU A 115 -12.95 4.16 -2.34
CA LEU A 115 -11.96 3.70 -3.30
C LEU A 115 -12.60 2.74 -4.31
N GLY A 116 -12.47 3.02 -5.59
CA GLY A 116 -13.08 2.27 -6.69
C GLY A 116 -12.38 0.95 -6.96
N LEU A 117 -12.67 -0.09 -6.18
CA LEU A 117 -12.00 -1.40 -6.29
C LEU A 117 -12.25 -2.10 -7.64
N LEU A 118 -13.37 -1.82 -8.31
CA LEU A 118 -13.60 -2.33 -9.67
C LEU A 118 -12.53 -1.81 -10.63
N ALA A 119 -12.23 -0.50 -10.58
CA ALA A 119 -11.18 0.07 -11.41
C ALA A 119 -9.79 -0.51 -11.06
N ALA A 120 -9.53 -0.85 -9.79
CA ALA A 120 -8.31 -1.57 -9.43
C ALA A 120 -8.24 -2.95 -10.11
N THR A 121 -9.36 -3.69 -10.17
CA THR A 121 -9.44 -4.99 -10.85
C THR A 121 -9.21 -4.84 -12.36
N GLU A 122 -9.79 -3.82 -12.98
CA GLU A 122 -9.56 -3.50 -14.41
C GLU A 122 -8.09 -3.15 -14.69
N MET A 123 -7.37 -2.62 -13.70
CA MET A 123 -5.92 -2.38 -13.73
C MET A 123 -5.07 -3.61 -13.38
N GLY A 124 -5.70 -4.76 -13.09
CA GLY A 124 -5.02 -6.02 -12.78
C GLY A 124 -4.84 -6.34 -11.29
N ALA A 125 -5.57 -5.68 -10.39
CA ALA A 125 -5.51 -6.01 -8.96
C ALA A 125 -6.09 -7.39 -8.65
N ASP A 126 -5.38 -8.15 -7.81
CA ASP A 126 -5.91 -9.36 -7.17
C ASP A 126 -6.54 -8.98 -5.82
N LEU A 127 -7.88 -8.84 -5.81
CA LEU A 127 -8.61 -8.47 -4.60
C LEU A 127 -8.59 -9.56 -3.52
N ALA A 128 -8.28 -10.82 -3.85
CA ALA A 128 -8.12 -11.88 -2.86
C ALA A 128 -6.89 -11.65 -1.95
N ARG A 129 -5.98 -10.77 -2.37
CA ARG A 129 -4.79 -10.34 -1.62
C ARG A 129 -4.95 -8.99 -0.95
N CYS A 130 -6.18 -8.44 -0.95
CA CYS A 130 -6.49 -7.14 -0.37
C CYS A 130 -7.28 -7.29 0.93
N ALA A 131 -6.79 -6.72 2.02
CA ALA A 131 -7.57 -6.50 3.22
C ALA A 131 -8.18 -5.10 3.20
N LEU A 132 -9.50 -4.99 3.39
CA LEU A 132 -10.20 -3.70 3.35
C LEU A 132 -10.75 -3.34 4.72
N ILE A 133 -10.34 -2.20 5.26
CA ILE A 133 -10.81 -1.62 6.53
C ILE A 133 -11.36 -0.22 6.25
N PRO A 134 -12.62 -0.10 5.78
CA PRO A 134 -13.15 1.16 5.27
C PRO A 134 -13.37 2.21 6.37
N THR A 135 -13.69 1.78 7.57
CA THR A 135 -14.05 2.66 8.71
C THR A 135 -13.23 2.32 9.96
N PRO A 136 -11.93 2.64 10.00
CA PRO A 136 -11.06 2.31 11.14
C PRO A 136 -11.33 3.19 12.39
N GLY A 137 -12.14 4.22 12.28
CA GLY A 137 -12.38 5.19 13.35
C GLY A 137 -11.12 5.98 13.70
N SER A 138 -10.98 6.36 14.98
CA SER A 138 -9.82 7.12 15.49
C SER A 138 -8.51 6.32 15.56
N ALA A 139 -8.58 4.98 15.38
CA ALA A 139 -7.43 4.08 15.48
C ALA A 139 -6.74 3.79 14.13
N ALA A 140 -7.05 4.55 13.07
CA ALA A 140 -6.53 4.28 11.72
C ALA A 140 -5.01 4.11 11.67
N ILE A 141 -4.27 4.95 12.39
CA ILE A 141 -2.80 4.91 12.43
C ILE A 141 -2.30 3.65 13.17
N ASP A 142 -2.97 3.28 14.26
CA ASP A 142 -2.59 2.11 15.07
C ASP A 142 -2.91 0.81 14.30
N VAL A 143 -4.04 0.78 13.57
CA VAL A 143 -4.40 -0.32 12.65
C VAL A 143 -3.34 -0.44 11.54
N ALA A 144 -2.94 0.67 10.91
CA ALA A 144 -1.89 0.67 9.91
C ALA A 144 -0.57 0.13 10.47
N ALA A 145 -0.18 0.57 11.68
CA ALA A 145 1.03 0.08 12.35
C ALA A 145 1.01 -1.43 12.56
N ILE A 146 -0.13 -2.02 12.93
CA ILE A 146 -0.27 -3.48 13.13
C ILE A 146 -0.16 -4.20 11.78
N LEU A 147 -0.83 -3.71 10.74
CA LEU A 147 -0.86 -4.36 9.43
C LEU A 147 0.48 -4.32 8.70
N LEU A 148 1.35 -3.36 9.01
CA LEU A 148 2.73 -3.35 8.49
C LEU A 148 3.55 -4.59 8.90
N ASP A 149 3.12 -5.37 9.89
CA ASP A 149 3.83 -6.59 10.29
C ASP A 149 3.66 -7.76 9.31
N GLY A 150 2.56 -7.76 8.55
CA GLY A 150 2.23 -8.89 7.68
C GLY A 150 1.87 -8.52 6.24
N MET A 151 1.72 -7.24 5.93
CA MET A 151 1.38 -6.78 4.59
C MET A 151 2.60 -6.21 3.87
N ASP A 152 2.70 -6.40 2.57
CA ASP A 152 3.75 -5.80 1.74
C ASP A 152 3.49 -4.31 1.51
N LEU A 153 2.22 -3.96 1.30
CA LEU A 153 1.74 -2.59 1.09
C LEU A 153 0.61 -2.27 2.08
N VAL A 154 0.71 -1.15 2.77
CA VAL A 154 -0.39 -0.61 3.57
C VAL A 154 -0.77 0.76 3.02
N VAL A 155 -2.02 0.93 2.62
CA VAL A 155 -2.59 2.20 2.16
C VAL A 155 -3.44 2.78 3.26
N LEU A 156 -3.12 3.99 3.69
CA LEU A 156 -3.79 4.70 4.79
C LEU A 156 -4.38 6.02 4.31
N GLY A 157 -5.71 6.10 4.29
CA GLY A 157 -6.44 7.35 4.13
C GLY A 157 -6.52 8.11 5.44
N LEU A 158 -6.11 9.37 5.44
CA LEU A 158 -6.05 10.21 6.63
C LEU A 158 -7.31 11.09 6.82
N ALA A 159 -8.25 11.07 5.87
CA ALA A 159 -9.51 11.83 5.91
C ALA A 159 -9.29 13.33 6.26
N GLY A 160 -8.27 13.96 5.68
CA GLY A 160 -7.91 15.37 5.93
C GLY A 160 -7.06 15.60 7.17
N ALA A 161 -6.82 14.60 8.01
CA ALA A 161 -6.06 14.77 9.24
C ALA A 161 -4.54 14.95 8.99
N ALA A 162 -3.88 15.62 9.93
CA ALA A 162 -2.44 15.66 10.02
C ALA A 162 -1.95 14.69 11.10
N VAL A 163 -0.92 13.91 10.80
CA VAL A 163 -0.35 12.95 11.73
C VAL A 163 0.75 13.61 12.56
N PRO A 164 0.68 13.55 13.92
CA PRO A 164 1.72 14.11 14.77
C PRO A 164 3.09 13.48 14.47
N PRO A 165 4.19 14.27 14.45
CA PRO A 165 5.52 13.78 14.07
C PRO A 165 6.02 12.61 14.92
N THR A 166 5.66 12.54 16.20
CA THR A 166 6.02 11.44 17.09
C THR A 166 5.38 10.11 16.67
N ARG A 167 4.08 10.13 16.33
CA ARG A 167 3.38 8.95 15.79
C ARG A 167 3.91 8.57 14.42
N ALA A 168 4.12 9.54 13.54
CA ALA A 168 4.68 9.30 12.21
C ALA A 168 6.03 8.58 12.30
N ARG A 169 6.94 9.02 13.18
CA ARG A 169 8.26 8.37 13.37
C ARG A 169 8.14 6.92 13.83
N ALA A 170 7.23 6.62 14.75
CA ALA A 170 7.03 5.24 15.24
C ALA A 170 6.55 4.31 14.11
N VAL A 171 5.61 4.78 13.28
CA VAL A 171 5.11 4.00 12.14
C VAL A 171 6.19 3.83 11.05
N VAL A 172 6.96 4.88 10.75
CA VAL A 172 8.11 4.82 9.82
C VAL A 172 9.13 3.78 10.29
N ALA A 173 9.49 3.80 11.59
CA ALA A 173 10.42 2.82 12.15
C ALA A 173 9.90 1.40 12.00
N ARG A 174 8.60 1.18 12.20
CA ARG A 174 7.95 -0.13 12.04
C ARG A 174 7.95 -0.58 10.58
N ALA A 175 7.57 0.30 9.64
CA ALA A 175 7.63 0.01 8.21
C ALA A 175 9.04 -0.43 7.77
N ARG A 176 10.07 0.27 8.22
CA ARG A 176 11.47 -0.08 7.96
C ARG A 176 11.86 -1.42 8.55
N SER A 177 11.53 -1.66 9.81
CA SER A 177 11.83 -2.92 10.51
C SER A 177 11.17 -4.13 9.86
N LYS A 178 9.98 -3.96 9.30
CA LYS A 178 9.20 -5.03 8.68
C LYS A 178 9.41 -5.17 7.17
N GLY A 179 10.07 -4.22 6.55
CA GLY A 179 10.24 -4.18 5.10
C GLY A 179 8.94 -3.97 4.33
N SER A 180 7.94 -3.34 4.95
CA SER A 180 6.64 -3.02 4.36
C SER A 180 6.63 -1.60 3.83
N CYS A 181 5.90 -1.32 2.75
CA CYS A 181 5.71 0.04 2.25
C CYS A 181 4.40 0.62 2.81
N LEU A 182 4.46 1.84 3.35
CA LEU A 182 3.27 2.61 3.74
C LEU A 182 3.00 3.68 2.70
N VAL A 183 1.82 3.64 2.11
CA VAL A 183 1.27 4.72 1.28
C VAL A 183 0.25 5.49 2.09
N VAL A 184 0.42 6.80 2.19
CA VAL A 184 -0.53 7.71 2.86
C VAL A 184 -1.17 8.63 1.85
N THR A 185 -2.47 8.90 2.03
CA THR A 185 -3.26 9.75 1.14
C THR A 185 -4.34 10.51 1.92
N GLU A 186 -4.96 11.48 1.26
CA GLU A 186 -6.06 12.28 1.83
C GLU A 186 -5.73 12.96 3.17
N GLY A 187 -4.50 13.47 3.32
CA GLY A 187 -4.11 14.19 4.53
C GLY A 187 -2.63 14.55 4.58
N ARG A 188 -2.15 14.98 5.75
CA ARG A 188 -0.76 15.41 5.91
C ARG A 188 0.08 14.41 6.68
N TRP A 189 1.17 14.00 6.04
CA TRP A 189 2.21 13.18 6.66
C TRP A 189 3.56 13.86 6.50
N ASP A 190 4.13 14.31 7.62
CA ASP A 190 5.44 14.93 7.61
C ASP A 190 6.53 13.84 7.57
N GLY A 191 7.51 14.04 6.66
CA GLY A 191 8.65 13.16 6.55
C GLY A 191 8.44 11.92 5.67
N ALA A 192 7.50 11.95 4.73
CA ALA A 192 7.43 10.95 3.66
C ALA A 192 8.76 10.91 2.88
N ASP A 193 9.22 9.71 2.54
CA ASP A 193 10.45 9.52 1.77
C ASP A 193 10.25 9.97 0.32
N ILE A 194 9.05 9.70 -0.23
CA ILE A 194 8.63 10.09 -1.59
C ILE A 194 7.23 10.74 -1.51
N ARG A 195 7.01 11.73 -2.34
CA ARG A 195 5.70 12.35 -2.59
C ARG A 195 5.37 12.20 -4.06
N ILE A 196 4.17 11.72 -4.33
CA ILE A 196 3.60 11.58 -5.66
C ILE A 196 2.37 12.47 -5.71
N ASN A 197 2.45 13.55 -6.46
CA ASN A 197 1.32 14.43 -6.74
C ASN A 197 0.82 14.15 -8.15
N SER A 198 -0.49 14.11 -8.32
CA SER A 198 -1.07 13.80 -9.62
C SER A 198 -2.38 14.56 -9.85
N HIS A 199 -2.66 14.88 -11.10
CA HIS A 199 -3.95 15.44 -11.49
C HIS A 199 -4.34 14.95 -12.88
N VAL A 200 -5.65 14.87 -13.13
CA VAL A 200 -6.14 14.55 -14.46
C VAL A 200 -5.95 15.79 -15.33
N ALA A 201 -5.18 15.64 -16.41
CA ALA A 201 -4.88 16.72 -17.33
C ALA A 201 -5.95 16.84 -18.42
N GLU A 202 -6.41 15.71 -18.97
CA GLU A 202 -7.33 15.68 -20.10
C GLU A 202 -8.18 14.42 -20.09
N TYR A 203 -9.39 14.51 -20.64
CA TYR A 203 -10.28 13.37 -20.89
C TYR A 203 -10.44 13.15 -22.37
N THR A 204 -10.37 11.91 -22.85
CA THR A 204 -10.56 11.52 -24.24
C THR A 204 -11.91 10.87 -24.48
N GLY A 205 -12.43 10.98 -25.71
CA GLY A 205 -13.70 10.38 -26.13
C GLY A 205 -14.93 11.26 -25.92
N ILE A 206 -14.79 12.48 -25.39
CA ILE A 206 -15.87 13.44 -25.20
C ILE A 206 -15.79 14.50 -26.29
N GLY A 207 -16.88 14.68 -27.06
CA GLY A 207 -17.07 15.80 -27.99
C GLY A 207 -18.07 16.81 -27.45
N GLN A 208 -18.34 17.87 -28.19
CA GLN A 208 -19.36 18.87 -27.84
C GLN A 208 -20.77 18.24 -27.86
N GLY A 209 -21.34 17.97 -26.68
CA GLY A 209 -22.67 17.43 -26.50
C GLY A 209 -22.86 15.94 -26.83
N TYR A 210 -21.78 15.20 -27.11
CA TYR A 210 -21.83 13.76 -27.41
C TYR A 210 -20.51 13.09 -27.05
N GLY A 211 -20.53 11.76 -27.02
CA GLY A 211 -19.35 10.95 -26.72
C GLY A 211 -19.38 10.28 -25.35
N ARG A 212 -18.39 9.44 -25.10
CA ARG A 212 -18.17 8.74 -23.82
C ARG A 212 -16.69 8.80 -23.51
N ILE A 213 -16.35 8.98 -22.24
CA ILE A 213 -14.95 8.89 -21.80
C ILE A 213 -14.41 7.51 -22.18
N THR A 214 -13.35 7.48 -22.96
CA THR A 214 -12.62 6.27 -23.38
C THR A 214 -11.25 6.18 -22.73
N GLY A 215 -10.76 7.30 -22.20
CA GLY A 215 -9.50 7.39 -21.50
C GLY A 215 -9.31 8.77 -20.88
N PHE A 216 -8.21 8.95 -20.20
CA PHE A 216 -7.78 10.25 -19.65
C PHE A 216 -6.28 10.27 -19.46
N SER A 217 -5.71 11.47 -19.50
CA SER A 217 -4.29 11.69 -19.23
C SER A 217 -4.10 12.18 -17.80
N VAL A 218 -3.05 11.71 -17.15
CA VAL A 218 -2.67 12.10 -15.79
C VAL A 218 -1.26 12.69 -15.81
N ASP A 219 -1.12 13.90 -15.29
CA ASP A 219 0.17 14.46 -14.97
C ASP A 219 0.59 13.96 -13.59
N VAL A 220 1.80 13.45 -13.50
CA VAL A 220 2.37 12.92 -12.25
C VAL A 220 3.70 13.61 -11.98
N GLU A 221 3.85 14.10 -10.76
CA GLU A 221 5.10 14.64 -10.23
C GLU A 221 5.57 13.78 -9.05
N VAL A 222 6.82 13.35 -9.09
CA VAL A 222 7.48 12.60 -8.02
C VAL A 222 8.59 13.45 -7.44
N SER A 223 8.55 13.66 -6.15
CA SER A 223 9.56 14.38 -5.37
C SER A 223 9.86 13.63 -4.07
N GLY A 224 10.92 14.01 -3.37
CA GLY A 224 11.23 13.34 -2.10
C GLY A 224 12.55 13.79 -1.50
N ARG A 225 12.88 13.19 -0.36
CA ARG A 225 14.11 13.50 0.35
C ARG A 225 15.33 12.99 -0.44
N GLY A 226 16.18 13.90 -0.92
CA GLY A 226 17.34 13.55 -1.72
C GLY A 226 17.01 13.03 -3.12
N VAL A 227 15.78 13.20 -3.56
CA VAL A 227 15.31 12.82 -4.89
C VAL A 227 15.13 14.06 -5.73
N ARG A 228 15.76 14.09 -6.92
CA ARG A 228 15.52 15.15 -7.90
C ARG A 228 14.06 15.03 -8.37
N PRO A 229 13.26 16.11 -8.34
CA PRO A 229 11.89 16.07 -8.87
C PRO A 229 11.86 15.58 -10.31
N ARG A 230 10.90 14.71 -10.60
CA ARG A 230 10.63 14.18 -11.94
C ARG A 230 9.15 14.28 -12.21
N SER A 231 8.78 14.59 -13.42
CA SER A 231 7.39 14.65 -13.87
C SER A 231 7.20 13.90 -15.17
N GLY A 232 5.99 13.47 -15.42
CA GLY A 232 5.61 12.83 -16.67
C GLY A 232 4.10 12.85 -16.84
N ARG A 233 3.66 12.78 -18.10
CA ARG A 233 2.26 12.63 -18.48
C ARG A 233 2.02 11.20 -18.97
N PHE A 234 0.94 10.61 -18.52
CA PHE A 234 0.58 9.23 -18.82
C PHE A 234 -0.88 9.12 -19.23
N ASP A 235 -1.12 8.36 -20.28
CA ASP A 235 -2.47 8.08 -20.76
C ASP A 235 -2.99 6.77 -20.14
N LEU A 236 -4.20 6.84 -19.60
CA LEU A 236 -4.93 5.69 -19.13
C LEU A 236 -6.06 5.40 -20.10
N SER A 237 -6.05 4.22 -20.69
CA SER A 237 -7.08 3.80 -21.64
C SER A 237 -7.52 2.38 -21.36
N ALA A 238 -8.80 2.11 -21.62
CA ALA A 238 -9.38 0.78 -21.50
C ALA A 238 -9.26 0.05 -22.86
N THR A 239 -8.65 -1.11 -22.84
CA THR A 239 -8.58 -2.00 -24.01
C THR A 239 -8.95 -3.42 -23.60
N GLY A 240 -9.99 -3.99 -24.19
CA GLY A 240 -10.41 -5.36 -23.90
C GLY A 240 -10.85 -5.61 -22.44
N GLY A 241 -11.33 -4.59 -21.74
CA GLY A 241 -11.74 -4.70 -20.33
C GLY A 241 -10.61 -4.52 -19.31
N ALA A 242 -9.39 -4.28 -19.76
CA ALA A 242 -8.25 -3.93 -18.92
C ALA A 242 -7.87 -2.46 -19.11
N VAL A 243 -7.45 -1.80 -18.05
CA VAL A 243 -6.93 -0.42 -18.06
C VAL A 243 -5.42 -0.45 -18.01
N GLY A 244 -4.78 0.11 -19.03
CA GLY A 244 -3.34 0.21 -19.15
C GLY A 244 -2.82 1.64 -19.01
N TRP A 245 -1.57 1.75 -18.57
CA TRP A 245 -0.81 3.00 -18.53
C TRP A 245 0.19 3.02 -19.68
N THR A 246 0.19 4.12 -20.45
CA THR A 246 1.18 4.38 -21.48
C THR A 246 1.78 5.76 -21.26
N ALA A 247 3.06 5.94 -21.57
CA ALA A 247 3.65 7.28 -21.58
C ALA A 247 2.97 8.07 -22.69
N SER A 248 2.45 9.26 -22.37
CA SER A 248 1.92 10.16 -23.40
C SER A 248 3.04 10.56 -24.33
N ALA A 249 2.77 10.58 -25.63
CA ALA A 249 3.69 11.18 -26.60
C ALA A 249 3.95 12.64 -26.19
N PRO A 250 5.19 13.15 -26.29
CA PRO A 250 5.43 14.56 -26.09
C PRO A 250 4.50 15.34 -27.02
N GLU A 251 3.73 16.26 -26.44
CA GLU A 251 2.88 17.16 -27.19
C GLU A 251 3.77 17.92 -28.16
N GLU A 252 3.68 17.56 -29.45
CA GLU A 252 4.34 18.31 -30.51
C GLU A 252 3.70 19.71 -30.47
N ALA A 253 4.51 20.69 -30.01
CA ALA A 253 4.05 22.05 -29.84
C ALA A 253 3.40 22.49 -31.15
N ALA A 254 2.09 22.67 -31.14
CA ALA A 254 1.36 23.14 -32.30
C ALA A 254 2.06 24.41 -32.80
N PRO A 255 2.45 24.50 -34.08
CA PRO A 255 3.14 25.65 -34.58
C PRO A 255 2.26 26.89 -34.33
N LEU A 256 2.81 27.86 -33.62
CA LEU A 256 2.14 29.13 -33.37
C LEU A 256 1.66 29.67 -34.71
N PRO A 257 0.36 30.04 -34.88
CA PRO A 257 -0.11 30.63 -36.12
C PRO A 257 0.73 31.91 -36.36
N LEU A 258 1.42 31.94 -37.50
CA LEU A 258 2.15 33.11 -37.92
C LEU A 258 1.18 34.28 -38.01
N PRO A 259 1.51 35.47 -37.51
CA PRO A 259 0.68 36.65 -37.65
C PRO A 259 0.46 36.92 -39.16
N GLN A 260 -0.80 36.86 -39.58
CA GLN A 260 -1.12 37.31 -40.93
C GLN A 260 -0.81 38.81 -41.03
N ALA A 261 0.17 39.13 -41.86
CA ALA A 261 0.45 40.52 -42.20
C ALA A 261 -0.76 41.13 -42.87
N LEU A 262 -1.22 42.27 -42.33
CA LEU A 262 -2.25 43.15 -42.95
C LEU A 262 -1.69 43.83 -44.15
#